data_16479aef0a0f6257bde12bc0202557b6
#
_entry.id   16479aef0a0f6257bde12bc0202557b6
#
_cell.length_a   1.000
_cell.length_b   1.000
_cell.length_c   1.000
_cell.angle_alpha   90.00
_cell.angle_beta   90.00
_cell.angle_gamma   90.00
#
_symmetry.space_group_name_H-M   'P 1'
#
loop_
_entity.id
_entity.type
_entity.pdbx_description
1 polymer ?
#
loop_
_entity_poly.entity_id
_entity_poly.type
_entity_poly.pdbx_seq_one_letter_code
_entity_poly.pdbx_strand_id
1 'polypeptide(L)'
;MAKSSRRAFLTVSAAAAAAPLVATGGARAGTAPSGELKAILRQIEPRRIEAIVRKLVSFGTRHTLSSQDDPVRGIGAARDWIFAEMQRYAAASGGRMTVELQSFVQPVSPRIPAPTTITNVIATLRGSVTPERIYVVTGHYDSRVTDVMDAVKDAPGADDDASGVAVVMELARVLAGRRPEATIVFAAVAGEEQGLYGSDHMAQAYKDQGADVQAMFSNDIVGTGDAHDGTRPANRTVRLFVEGVPTSETAAEATVRKSVGGENDGPSRQLGRFVKDVEPGGTDVRVIWRRDRYLRGSDHISFLLRGYPAARFTEPRENFAHEHQDVRVENGIQYGDLAEFCDFDYIARVARVNAAALWSLAQAPGTPRGVVIDTTQLTNATTLRWQLGAEPDLAGYEVVWRETTAADWQHSRAVGKVSEVTIDLSKDNVFFGVRAVDADGHRSPAAAPRPSS
;
A
#
# COMPACT_ATOMS: atom_id res chain seq x y z
N MET A 1 -11.03 -23.68 -84.02
CA MET A 1 -9.86 -22.80 -83.90
C MET A 1 -10.21 -21.74 -82.89
N ALA A 2 -9.72 -21.80 -81.71
CA ALA A 2 -9.85 -20.76 -80.69
C ALA A 2 -8.56 -20.73 -79.88
N LYS A 3 -7.85 -19.62 -79.91
CA LYS A 3 -6.57 -19.38 -79.24
C LYS A 3 -6.80 -19.12 -77.73
N SER A 4 -6.18 -19.91 -76.85
CA SER A 4 -6.11 -19.73 -75.44
C SER A 4 -5.00 -18.70 -75.10
N SER A 5 -5.35 -17.64 -74.42
CA SER A 5 -4.41 -16.63 -73.83
C SER A 5 -4.16 -16.96 -72.39
N ARG A 6 -2.92 -17.35 -72.03
CA ARG A 6 -2.45 -17.52 -70.67
C ARG A 6 -2.10 -16.15 -70.08
N ARG A 7 -2.81 -15.69 -69.07
CA ARG A 7 -2.39 -14.61 -68.18
C ARG A 7 -1.52 -15.17 -67.06
N ALA A 8 -0.29 -14.69 -66.95
CA ALA A 8 0.62 -14.97 -65.88
C ALA A 8 0.21 -14.16 -64.67
N PHE A 9 -0.01 -14.80 -63.53
CA PHE A 9 -0.13 -14.16 -62.22
C PHE A 9 1.26 -14.06 -61.62
N LEU A 10 1.71 -12.82 -61.42
CA LEU A 10 2.88 -12.50 -60.58
C LEU A 10 2.46 -12.60 -59.10
N THR A 11 2.91 -13.61 -58.43
CA THR A 11 2.87 -13.71 -56.97
C THR A 11 4.01 -12.89 -56.38
N VAL A 12 3.68 -11.77 -55.74
CA VAL A 12 4.62 -11.02 -54.87
C VAL A 12 4.60 -11.68 -53.52
N SER A 13 5.65 -12.43 -53.24
CA SER A 13 5.89 -12.96 -51.87
C SER A 13 6.46 -11.87 -51.01
N ALA A 14 5.66 -11.32 -50.10
CA ALA A 14 6.15 -10.50 -48.97
C ALA A 14 6.79 -11.41 -47.95
N ALA A 15 8.12 -11.35 -47.85
CA ALA A 15 8.87 -12.00 -46.79
C ALA A 15 8.62 -11.21 -45.47
N ALA A 16 7.80 -11.76 -44.58
CA ALA A 16 7.69 -11.28 -43.20
C ALA A 16 8.97 -11.68 -42.49
N ALA A 17 9.79 -10.72 -42.09
CA ALA A 17 10.93 -10.94 -41.24
C ALA A 17 10.41 -11.30 -39.84
N ALA A 18 10.51 -12.56 -39.47
CA ALA A 18 10.29 -13.02 -38.12
C ALA A 18 11.44 -12.53 -37.23
N ALA A 19 11.14 -11.56 -36.33
CA ALA A 19 12.06 -11.23 -35.25
C ALA A 19 12.16 -12.39 -34.27
N PRO A 20 13.36 -12.72 -33.74
CA PRO A 20 13.52 -13.85 -32.86
C PRO A 20 12.75 -13.64 -31.54
N LEU A 21 11.95 -14.63 -31.15
CA LEU A 21 11.44 -14.77 -29.81
C LEU A 21 12.64 -14.92 -28.85
N VAL A 22 12.95 -13.88 -28.10
CA VAL A 22 13.84 -14.02 -26.95
C VAL A 22 13.01 -14.61 -25.81
N ALA A 23 13.07 -15.92 -25.68
CA ALA A 23 12.62 -16.60 -24.49
C ALA A 23 13.65 -16.29 -23.38
N THR A 24 13.34 -15.37 -22.50
CA THR A 24 14.11 -15.16 -21.28
C THR A 24 13.45 -15.89 -20.13
N GLY A 25 14.15 -16.90 -19.61
CA GLY A 25 13.78 -17.59 -18.39
C GLY A 25 13.63 -16.59 -17.22
N GLY A 26 12.60 -16.83 -16.41
CA GLY A 26 12.22 -15.97 -15.30
C GLY A 26 13.29 -15.91 -14.19
N ALA A 27 14.03 -14.84 -14.18
CA ALA A 27 14.59 -14.29 -12.96
C ALA A 27 13.78 -13.01 -12.66
N ARG A 28 13.27 -12.88 -11.43
CA ARG A 28 12.77 -11.59 -10.91
C ARG A 28 13.89 -10.55 -11.11
N ALA A 29 13.81 -9.79 -12.18
CA ALA A 29 14.64 -8.60 -12.33
C ALA A 29 13.93 -7.46 -11.59
N GLY A 30 13.96 -7.51 -10.25
CA GLY A 30 13.76 -6.31 -9.46
C GLY A 30 14.83 -5.32 -9.92
N THR A 31 14.44 -4.15 -10.40
CA THR A 31 15.39 -3.07 -10.68
C THR A 31 16.14 -2.77 -9.40
N ALA A 32 17.48 -2.79 -9.46
CA ALA A 32 18.31 -2.48 -8.30
C ALA A 32 17.91 -1.10 -7.76
N PRO A 33 17.75 -0.93 -6.43
CA PRO A 33 17.32 0.34 -5.86
C PRO A 33 18.17 1.50 -6.35
N SER A 34 17.55 2.62 -6.73
CA SER A 34 18.26 3.83 -7.15
C SER A 34 19.22 4.32 -6.06
N GLY A 35 20.19 5.13 -6.43
CA GLY A 35 21.13 5.72 -5.45
C GLY A 35 20.40 6.53 -4.37
N GLU A 36 19.31 7.20 -4.72
CA GLU A 36 18.51 7.98 -3.81
C GLU A 36 17.70 7.08 -2.86
N LEU A 37 17.03 6.05 -3.36
CA LEU A 37 16.36 5.07 -2.51
C LEU A 37 17.33 4.43 -1.52
N LYS A 38 18.52 4.03 -1.95
CA LYS A 38 19.56 3.51 -1.03
C LYS A 38 19.93 4.51 0.05
N ALA A 39 20.00 5.81 -0.28
CA ALA A 39 20.28 6.86 0.69
C ALA A 39 19.12 7.03 1.70
N ILE A 40 17.87 6.94 1.25
CA ILE A 40 16.69 6.98 2.11
C ILE A 40 16.71 5.80 3.09
N LEU A 41 16.88 4.57 2.58
CA LEU A 41 16.86 3.34 3.40
C LEU A 41 17.93 3.33 4.50
N ARG A 42 19.12 3.91 4.23
CA ARG A 42 20.19 4.01 5.22
C ARG A 42 19.88 4.99 6.35
N GLN A 43 18.96 5.92 6.17
CA GLN A 43 18.58 6.91 7.20
C GLN A 43 17.51 6.39 8.17
N ILE A 44 16.90 5.23 7.91
CA ILE A 44 15.94 4.59 8.82
C ILE A 44 16.71 3.91 9.93
N GLU A 45 16.55 4.43 11.16
CA GLU A 45 17.34 4.04 12.34
C GLU A 45 16.46 3.36 13.40
N PRO A 46 16.75 2.11 13.83
CA PRO A 46 16.01 1.42 14.89
C PRO A 46 15.90 2.22 16.19
N ARG A 47 16.98 2.93 16.58
CA ARG A 47 16.99 3.74 17.82
C ARG A 47 15.99 4.91 17.78
N ARG A 48 15.70 5.47 16.61
CA ARG A 48 14.70 6.52 16.46
C ARG A 48 13.30 5.96 16.58
N ILE A 49 13.06 4.82 15.95
CA ILE A 49 11.82 4.07 16.07
C ILE A 49 11.56 3.70 17.52
N GLU A 50 12.56 3.17 18.24
CA GLU A 50 12.49 2.89 19.68
C GLU A 50 12.10 4.14 20.48
N ALA A 51 12.74 5.28 20.20
CA ALA A 51 12.45 6.52 20.91
C ALA A 51 11.00 6.98 20.69
N ILE A 52 10.44 6.80 19.47
CA ILE A 52 9.05 7.13 19.16
C ILE A 52 8.10 6.20 19.92
N VAL A 53 8.29 4.87 19.82
CA VAL A 53 7.46 3.89 20.53
C VAL A 53 7.45 4.14 22.02
N ARG A 54 8.64 4.27 22.66
CA ARG A 54 8.75 4.53 24.10
C ARG A 54 8.11 5.87 24.50
N LYS A 55 8.16 6.87 23.65
CA LYS A 55 7.50 8.16 23.92
C LYS A 55 5.97 8.01 23.88
N LEU A 56 5.43 7.30 22.88
CA LEU A 56 3.99 7.04 22.78
C LEU A 56 3.48 6.22 23.98
N VAL A 57 4.22 5.19 24.38
CA VAL A 57 3.94 4.40 25.61
C VAL A 57 3.93 5.28 26.85
N SER A 58 4.81 6.27 26.96
CA SER A 58 4.95 7.15 28.12
C SER A 58 3.72 8.01 28.42
N PHE A 59 2.77 8.13 27.50
CA PHE A 59 1.50 8.81 27.73
C PHE A 59 0.50 7.99 28.57
N GLY A 60 0.87 6.80 29.00
CA GLY A 60 0.10 5.91 29.86
C GLY A 60 -1.06 5.25 29.14
N THR A 61 -2.01 6.02 28.65
CA THR A 61 -3.06 5.56 27.73
C THR A 61 -3.16 6.53 26.56
N ARG A 62 -3.55 6.01 25.40
CA ARG A 62 -3.93 6.80 24.24
C ARG A 62 -5.34 6.45 23.78
N HIS A 63 -6.15 5.89 24.70
CA HIS A 63 -7.52 5.52 24.38
C HIS A 63 -8.28 6.71 23.78
N THR A 64 -9.05 6.49 22.72
CA THR A 64 -9.79 7.53 22.00
C THR A 64 -10.66 8.41 22.93
N LEU A 65 -11.22 7.84 24.00
CA LEU A 65 -12.04 8.54 24.98
C LEU A 65 -11.25 9.08 26.19
N SER A 66 -9.91 8.96 26.20
CA SER A 66 -9.08 9.51 27.27
C SER A 66 -8.96 11.03 27.18
N SER A 67 -8.24 11.67 28.12
CA SER A 67 -8.11 13.12 28.18
C SER A 67 -7.59 13.72 26.87
N GLN A 68 -8.24 14.79 26.44
CA GLN A 68 -7.84 15.60 25.27
C GLN A 68 -6.94 16.79 25.65
N ASP A 69 -6.92 17.16 26.94
CA ASP A 69 -6.34 18.42 27.44
C ASP A 69 -5.22 18.22 28.48
N ASP A 70 -5.02 17.00 28.98
CA ASP A 70 -3.91 16.69 29.87
C ASP A 70 -2.59 16.72 29.06
N PRO A 71 -1.59 17.53 29.45
CA PRO A 71 -0.36 17.66 28.67
C PRO A 71 0.60 16.46 28.79
N VAL A 72 0.33 15.53 29.72
CA VAL A 72 1.26 14.44 30.06
C VAL A 72 0.66 13.07 29.75
N ARG A 73 -0.66 12.92 29.88
CA ARG A 73 -1.37 11.65 29.76
C ARG A 73 -2.56 11.74 28.81
N GLY A 74 -2.83 10.68 28.08
CA GLY A 74 -4.01 10.56 27.24
C GLY A 74 -3.74 10.85 25.77
N ILE A 75 -4.82 10.71 24.99
CA ILE A 75 -4.75 10.82 23.52
C ILE A 75 -4.38 12.24 23.06
N GLY A 76 -4.82 13.28 23.81
CA GLY A 76 -4.47 14.68 23.50
C GLY A 76 -2.98 14.94 23.59
N ALA A 77 -2.33 14.47 24.67
CA ALA A 77 -0.88 14.60 24.83
C ALA A 77 -0.10 13.89 23.70
N ALA A 78 -0.56 12.71 23.29
CA ALA A 78 0.04 11.97 22.18
C ALA A 78 -0.13 12.71 20.86
N ARG A 79 -1.36 13.18 20.56
CA ARG A 79 -1.68 14.00 19.37
C ARG A 79 -0.74 15.20 19.25
N ASP A 80 -0.63 15.97 20.32
CA ASP A 80 0.12 17.23 20.33
C ASP A 80 1.62 16.98 20.17
N TRP A 81 2.13 15.90 20.77
CA TRP A 81 3.51 15.50 20.57
C TRP A 81 3.79 15.03 19.14
N ILE A 82 2.95 14.17 18.55
CA ILE A 82 3.08 13.70 17.16
C ILE A 82 3.07 14.91 16.21
N PHE A 83 2.13 15.85 16.42
CA PHE A 83 2.00 17.05 15.62
C PHE A 83 3.28 17.90 15.67
N ALA A 84 3.80 18.17 16.86
CA ALA A 84 5.03 18.95 17.05
C ALA A 84 6.24 18.27 16.39
N GLU A 85 6.38 16.95 16.51
CA GLU A 85 7.45 16.19 15.87
C GLU A 85 7.36 16.25 14.34
N MET A 86 6.17 16.02 13.78
CA MET A 86 5.96 16.11 12.33
C MET A 86 6.22 17.53 11.81
N GLN A 87 5.87 18.58 12.56
CA GLN A 87 6.24 19.95 12.21
C GLN A 87 7.76 20.16 12.17
N ARG A 88 8.51 19.56 13.11
CA ARG A 88 9.98 19.60 13.08
C ARG A 88 10.54 18.92 11.84
N TYR A 89 9.97 17.78 11.42
CA TYR A 89 10.38 17.11 10.19
C TYR A 89 10.04 17.98 8.97
N ALA A 90 8.87 18.60 8.94
CA ALA A 90 8.45 19.47 7.86
C ALA A 90 9.37 20.67 7.66
N ALA A 91 10.00 21.18 8.72
CA ALA A 91 10.97 22.27 8.62
C ALA A 91 12.14 21.96 7.67
N ALA A 92 12.54 20.68 7.54
CA ALA A 92 13.58 20.24 6.61
C ALA A 92 13.13 20.17 5.14
N SER A 93 11.85 20.34 4.86
CA SER A 93 11.27 20.16 3.51
C SER A 93 11.43 21.37 2.59
N GLY A 94 11.83 22.52 3.13
CA GLY A 94 11.82 23.78 2.38
C GLY A 94 10.40 24.23 1.99
N GLY A 95 9.41 23.96 2.86
CA GLY A 95 8.01 24.35 2.67
C GLY A 95 7.16 23.39 1.82
N ARG A 96 7.72 22.25 1.38
CA ARG A 96 6.96 21.27 0.59
C ARG A 96 6.12 20.31 1.44
N MET A 97 6.48 20.13 2.71
CA MET A 97 5.69 19.34 3.65
C MET A 97 4.88 20.27 4.54
N THR A 98 3.59 20.05 4.58
CA THR A 98 2.66 20.70 5.52
C THR A 98 2.22 19.70 6.57
N VAL A 99 1.86 20.19 7.75
CA VAL A 99 1.30 19.34 8.82
C VAL A 99 0.03 20.00 9.34
N GLU A 100 -1.03 19.20 9.45
CA GLU A 100 -2.35 19.67 9.89
C GLU A 100 -2.99 18.70 10.89
N LEU A 101 -3.94 19.22 11.65
CA LEU A 101 -4.84 18.46 12.50
C LEU A 101 -6.20 18.35 11.80
N GLN A 102 -6.57 17.15 11.37
CA GLN A 102 -7.88 16.88 10.80
C GLN A 102 -8.83 16.44 11.92
N SER A 103 -9.64 17.36 12.41
CA SER A 103 -10.56 17.12 13.54
C SER A 103 -12.00 17.06 13.09
N PHE A 104 -12.78 16.15 13.69
CA PHE A 104 -14.22 16.04 13.52
C PHE A 104 -14.87 15.56 14.81
N VAL A 105 -16.18 15.74 14.93
CA VAL A 105 -16.96 15.23 16.05
C VAL A 105 -17.63 13.92 15.62
N GLN A 106 -17.21 12.81 16.22
CA GLN A 106 -17.87 11.52 16.08
C GLN A 106 -19.13 11.50 16.93
N PRO A 107 -20.33 11.30 16.34
CA PRO A 107 -21.55 11.16 17.11
C PRO A 107 -21.59 9.87 17.92
N VAL A 108 -22.56 9.77 18.82
CA VAL A 108 -22.78 8.55 19.63
C VAL A 108 -22.85 7.30 18.75
N SER A 109 -22.11 6.28 19.14
CA SER A 109 -22.05 4.97 18.49
C SER A 109 -21.74 3.88 19.54
N PRO A 110 -21.74 2.58 19.19
CA PRO A 110 -21.56 1.51 20.18
C PRO A 110 -20.34 1.64 21.11
N ARG A 111 -19.24 2.25 20.61
CA ARG A 111 -18.01 2.47 21.38
C ARG A 111 -17.69 3.95 21.60
N ILE A 112 -18.62 4.84 21.29
CA ILE A 112 -18.54 6.29 21.52
C ILE A 112 -19.80 6.72 22.27
N PRO A 113 -19.81 6.75 23.63
CA PRO A 113 -21.01 6.95 24.42
C PRO A 113 -21.52 8.40 24.44
N ALA A 114 -20.70 9.37 24.03
CA ALA A 114 -21.03 10.78 23.89
C ALA A 114 -20.33 11.36 22.66
N PRO A 115 -20.83 12.45 22.04
CA PRO A 115 -20.12 13.11 20.95
C PRO A 115 -18.68 13.41 21.33
N THR A 116 -17.73 12.86 20.57
CA THR A 116 -16.29 12.88 20.89
C THR A 116 -15.52 13.46 19.73
N THR A 117 -14.62 14.41 20.01
CA THR A 117 -13.68 14.92 18.99
C THR A 117 -12.61 13.88 18.73
N ILE A 118 -12.46 13.50 17.48
CA ILE A 118 -11.40 12.63 16.98
C ILE A 118 -10.53 13.48 16.05
N THR A 119 -9.20 13.33 16.17
CA THR A 119 -8.24 14.16 15.43
C THR A 119 -7.13 13.31 14.83
N ASN A 120 -6.99 13.32 13.52
CA ASN A 120 -5.84 12.76 12.81
C ASN A 120 -4.73 13.81 12.74
N VAL A 121 -3.47 13.36 12.81
CA VAL A 121 -2.29 14.18 12.53
C VAL A 121 -1.77 13.80 11.14
N ILE A 122 -1.80 14.75 10.21
CA ILE A 122 -1.50 14.48 8.80
C ILE A 122 -0.33 15.35 8.35
N ALA A 123 0.74 14.72 7.86
CA ALA A 123 1.84 15.39 7.17
C ALA A 123 1.76 15.09 5.68
N THR A 124 1.71 16.12 4.84
CA THR A 124 1.61 15.99 3.38
C THR A 124 2.87 16.52 2.71
N LEU A 125 3.67 15.65 2.11
CA LEU A 125 4.81 16.01 1.26
C LEU A 125 4.33 16.14 -0.18
N ARG A 126 4.16 17.36 -0.65
CA ARG A 126 3.63 17.66 -1.97
C ARG A 126 4.56 17.19 -3.09
N GLY A 127 4.00 16.49 -4.06
CA GLY A 127 4.68 16.07 -5.29
C GLY A 127 5.14 17.24 -6.15
N SER A 128 6.24 17.04 -6.87
CA SER A 128 6.87 18.08 -7.69
C SER A 128 6.42 18.08 -9.16
N VAL A 129 5.86 16.97 -9.67
CA VAL A 129 5.46 16.77 -11.06
C VAL A 129 3.97 16.53 -11.19
N THR A 130 3.45 15.57 -10.41
CA THR A 130 2.03 15.16 -10.40
C THR A 130 1.46 15.24 -8.97
N PRO A 131 1.34 16.46 -8.40
CA PRO A 131 0.94 16.64 -7.02
C PRO A 131 -0.50 16.18 -6.72
N GLU A 132 -1.34 16.01 -7.72
CA GLU A 132 -2.70 15.46 -7.60
C GLU A 132 -2.73 13.94 -7.36
N ARG A 133 -1.67 13.23 -7.72
CA ARG A 133 -1.54 11.80 -7.47
C ARG A 133 -1.02 11.58 -6.04
N ILE A 134 -1.74 10.78 -5.26
CA ILE A 134 -1.54 10.68 -3.82
C ILE A 134 -1.25 9.24 -3.41
N TYR A 135 -0.26 9.07 -2.54
CA TYR A 135 0.08 7.84 -1.86
C TYR A 135 0.03 8.05 -0.35
N VAL A 136 -0.70 7.21 0.37
CA VAL A 136 -0.98 7.37 1.80
C VAL A 136 -0.32 6.25 2.60
N VAL A 137 0.23 6.58 3.77
CA VAL A 137 0.66 5.62 4.78
C VAL A 137 0.12 6.01 6.14
N THR A 138 -0.45 5.03 6.87
CA THR A 138 -1.03 5.25 8.20
C THR A 138 -0.48 4.29 9.25
N GLY A 139 -0.60 4.72 10.51
CA GLY A 139 -0.62 3.94 11.73
C GLY A 139 -1.59 4.64 12.68
N HIS A 140 -2.27 3.90 13.57
CA HIS A 140 -3.19 4.52 14.51
C HIS A 140 -2.52 4.83 15.86
N TYR A 141 -2.73 6.02 16.38
CA TYR A 141 -2.05 6.39 17.61
C TYR A 141 -2.90 6.20 18.88
N ASP A 142 -4.17 5.85 18.74
CA ASP A 142 -4.98 5.38 19.86
C ASP A 142 -4.59 3.96 20.29
N SER A 143 -4.91 3.59 21.51
CA SER A 143 -4.60 2.30 22.13
C SER A 143 -5.71 1.88 23.08
N ARG A 144 -5.78 0.61 23.43
CA ARG A 144 -6.78 0.07 24.36
C ARG A 144 -6.22 -1.04 25.26
N VAL A 145 -6.97 -1.36 26.28
CA VAL A 145 -6.81 -2.55 27.13
C VAL A 145 -7.90 -3.58 26.83
N THR A 146 -8.02 -4.60 27.69
CA THR A 146 -9.01 -5.69 27.53
C THR A 146 -10.44 -5.17 27.41
N ASP A 147 -10.84 -4.26 28.30
CA ASP A 147 -12.12 -3.55 28.15
C ASP A 147 -11.96 -2.40 27.14
N VAL A 148 -12.60 -2.53 26.00
CA VAL A 148 -12.57 -1.53 24.93
C VAL A 148 -13.15 -0.17 25.32
N MET A 149 -13.82 -0.07 26.47
CA MET A 149 -14.40 1.16 26.99
C MET A 149 -13.60 1.77 28.15
N ASP A 150 -12.54 1.08 28.60
CA ASP A 150 -11.68 1.59 29.70
C ASP A 150 -10.68 2.63 29.19
N ALA A 151 -11.04 3.89 29.34
CA ALA A 151 -10.21 5.04 28.95
C ALA A 151 -9.20 5.50 30.01
N VAL A 152 -9.10 4.79 31.15
CA VAL A 152 -8.38 5.24 32.35
C VAL A 152 -7.13 4.40 32.63
N LYS A 153 -7.24 3.07 32.53
CA LYS A 153 -6.10 2.18 32.75
C LYS A 153 -4.95 2.47 31.79
N ASP A 154 -3.75 2.09 32.22
CA ASP A 154 -2.60 2.13 31.34
C ASP A 154 -2.79 1.16 30.16
N ALA A 155 -2.78 1.73 28.98
CA ALA A 155 -2.86 1.07 27.68
C ALA A 155 -1.63 1.45 26.85
N PRO A 156 -0.47 0.83 27.11
CA PRO A 156 0.80 1.23 26.48
C PRO A 156 0.76 1.15 24.96
N GLY A 157 0.11 0.12 24.39
CA GLY A 157 -0.08 -0.04 22.96
C GLY A 157 1.24 0.13 22.20
N ALA A 158 2.28 -0.63 22.60
CA ALA A 158 3.61 -0.46 22.01
C ALA A 158 3.68 -1.08 20.62
N ASP A 159 3.09 -2.26 20.45
CA ASP A 159 2.95 -2.93 19.18
C ASP A 159 1.67 -2.47 18.46
N ASP A 160 0.56 -2.40 19.17
CA ASP A 160 -0.76 -1.97 18.70
C ASP A 160 -1.13 -0.59 19.27
N ASP A 161 -0.86 0.61 18.58
CA ASP A 161 -0.10 0.63 17.32
C ASP A 161 0.95 1.75 17.33
N ALA A 162 1.71 1.88 18.45
CA ALA A 162 2.85 2.79 18.44
C ALA A 162 3.93 2.32 17.45
N SER A 163 3.98 1.02 17.12
CA SER A 163 4.90 0.45 16.14
C SER A 163 4.63 0.99 14.75
N GLY A 164 3.37 1.00 14.29
CA GLY A 164 2.98 1.55 12.99
C GLY A 164 3.09 3.07 12.94
N VAL A 165 2.72 3.77 14.02
CA VAL A 165 2.94 5.22 14.11
C VAL A 165 4.42 5.56 14.00
N ALA A 166 5.31 4.74 14.61
CA ALA A 166 6.76 4.95 14.50
C ALA A 166 7.26 4.76 13.07
N VAL A 167 6.72 3.78 12.32
CA VAL A 167 6.99 3.65 10.88
C VAL A 167 6.59 4.92 10.14
N VAL A 168 5.36 5.40 10.33
CA VAL A 168 4.83 6.61 9.66
C VAL A 168 5.69 7.84 9.94
N MET A 169 6.03 8.08 11.22
CA MET A 169 6.82 9.24 11.63
C MET A 169 8.27 9.16 11.11
N GLU A 170 8.89 7.98 11.13
CA GLU A 170 10.24 7.81 10.61
C GLU A 170 10.28 8.01 9.08
N LEU A 171 9.25 7.54 8.35
CA LEU A 171 9.09 7.80 6.93
C LEU A 171 8.92 9.29 6.63
N ALA A 172 8.06 10.00 7.38
CA ALA A 172 7.90 11.44 7.26
C ALA A 172 9.25 12.16 7.43
N ARG A 173 10.05 11.77 8.43
CA ARG A 173 11.37 12.34 8.68
C ARG A 173 12.36 12.12 7.53
N VAL A 174 12.52 10.89 7.06
CA VAL A 174 13.54 10.56 6.04
C VAL A 174 13.18 11.09 4.66
N LEU A 175 11.89 11.27 4.39
CA LEU A 175 11.38 11.77 3.11
C LEU A 175 11.19 13.28 3.08
N ALA A 176 11.09 13.98 4.22
CA ALA A 176 10.83 15.42 4.28
C ALA A 176 11.74 16.26 3.38
N GLY A 177 13.04 15.96 3.34
CA GLY A 177 14.03 16.66 2.49
C GLY A 177 14.03 16.22 1.02
N ARG A 178 13.23 15.24 0.63
CA ARG A 178 13.22 14.67 -0.72
C ARG A 178 12.22 15.36 -1.64
N ARG A 179 12.31 15.06 -2.94
CA ARG A 179 11.43 15.61 -3.97
C ARG A 179 10.72 14.47 -4.71
N PRO A 180 9.68 13.86 -4.13
CA PRO A 180 8.87 12.89 -4.87
C PRO A 180 8.14 13.58 -6.04
N GLU A 181 7.87 12.87 -7.09
CA GLU A 181 7.09 13.40 -8.22
C GLU A 181 5.60 13.48 -7.87
N ALA A 182 5.07 12.46 -7.20
CA ALA A 182 3.72 12.45 -6.67
C ALA A 182 3.69 12.78 -5.16
N THR A 183 2.53 13.16 -4.66
CA THR A 183 2.30 13.50 -3.24
C THR A 183 2.33 12.27 -2.35
N ILE A 184 3.04 12.35 -1.23
CA ILE A 184 3.04 11.33 -0.17
C ILE A 184 2.41 11.92 1.09
N VAL A 185 1.47 11.20 1.68
CA VAL A 185 0.76 11.57 2.91
C VAL A 185 1.11 10.58 4.02
N PHE A 186 1.57 11.12 5.15
CA PHE A 186 1.90 10.40 6.37
C PHE A 186 0.86 10.75 7.42
N ALA A 187 0.06 9.80 7.87
CA ALA A 187 -1.03 10.07 8.80
C ALA A 187 -0.94 9.18 10.04
N ALA A 188 -0.90 9.82 11.23
CA ALA A 188 -1.23 9.17 12.47
C ALA A 188 -2.73 9.39 12.72
N VAL A 189 -3.53 8.33 12.60
CA VAL A 189 -4.99 8.38 12.71
C VAL A 189 -5.45 7.99 14.10
N ALA A 190 -6.67 8.34 14.49
CA ALA A 190 -7.23 8.01 15.80
C ALA A 190 -8.62 7.39 15.68
N GLY A 191 -9.05 6.69 16.74
CA GLY A 191 -10.37 6.05 16.77
C GLY A 191 -10.44 4.78 15.96
N GLU A 192 -9.31 4.16 15.69
CA GLU A 192 -9.24 2.84 15.06
C GLU A 192 -9.93 1.82 15.95
N GLU A 193 -9.52 1.75 17.21
CA GLU A 193 -9.97 0.81 18.25
C GLU A 193 -11.45 0.95 18.56
N GLN A 194 -12.03 2.12 18.38
CA GLN A 194 -13.45 2.35 18.54
C GLN A 194 -14.29 2.10 17.29
N GLY A 195 -13.66 1.92 16.11
CA GLY A 195 -14.37 1.58 14.87
C GLY A 195 -13.87 2.28 13.61
N LEU A 196 -12.55 2.45 13.45
CA LEU A 196 -11.89 3.01 12.25
C LEU A 196 -12.28 4.47 11.96
N TYR A 197 -12.72 5.25 12.96
CA TYR A 197 -13.36 6.55 12.69
C TYR A 197 -12.43 7.55 12.03
N GLY A 198 -11.15 7.62 12.45
CA GLY A 198 -10.20 8.57 11.87
C GLY A 198 -9.89 8.27 10.41
N SER A 199 -9.60 7.01 10.10
CA SER A 199 -9.33 6.59 8.73
C SER A 199 -10.58 6.66 7.85
N ASP A 200 -11.77 6.38 8.42
CA ASP A 200 -13.04 6.48 7.70
C ASP A 200 -13.34 7.94 7.30
N HIS A 201 -13.15 8.88 8.23
CA HIS A 201 -13.30 10.30 7.97
C HIS A 201 -12.29 10.79 6.91
N MET A 202 -11.03 10.36 7.01
CA MET A 202 -9.98 10.72 6.05
C MET A 202 -10.27 10.18 4.64
N ALA A 203 -10.63 8.90 4.53
CA ALA A 203 -10.97 8.28 3.25
C ALA A 203 -12.22 8.91 2.61
N GLN A 204 -13.23 9.26 3.43
CA GLN A 204 -14.44 9.95 2.96
C GLN A 204 -14.10 11.36 2.46
N ALA A 205 -13.26 12.12 3.18
CA ALA A 205 -12.84 13.44 2.75
C ALA A 205 -12.10 13.40 1.39
N TYR A 206 -11.24 12.41 1.16
CA TYR A 206 -10.62 12.21 -0.15
C TYR A 206 -11.65 11.85 -1.23
N LYS A 207 -12.64 11.03 -0.90
CA LYS A 207 -13.70 10.66 -1.85
C LYS A 207 -14.53 11.86 -2.26
N ASP A 208 -14.89 12.71 -1.29
CA ASP A 208 -15.71 13.91 -1.53
C ASP A 208 -14.97 14.95 -2.37
N GLN A 209 -13.64 15.00 -2.23
CA GLN A 209 -12.75 15.87 -3.02
C GLN A 209 -12.42 15.30 -4.42
N GLY A 210 -12.81 14.06 -4.71
CA GLY A 210 -12.40 13.37 -5.93
C GLY A 210 -10.88 13.14 -6.04
N ALA A 211 -10.20 12.99 -4.90
CA ALA A 211 -8.75 12.84 -4.84
C ALA A 211 -8.27 11.56 -5.54
N ASP A 212 -7.13 11.65 -6.22
CA ASP A 212 -6.51 10.54 -6.94
C ASP A 212 -5.57 9.73 -6.02
N VAL A 213 -6.15 9.01 -5.05
CA VAL A 213 -5.38 8.13 -4.17
C VAL A 213 -5.12 6.81 -4.89
N GLN A 214 -3.87 6.57 -5.30
CA GLN A 214 -3.48 5.38 -6.07
C GLN A 214 -2.90 4.26 -5.21
N ALA A 215 -2.54 4.52 -3.95
CA ALA A 215 -2.24 3.50 -2.96
C ALA A 215 -2.38 4.04 -1.53
N MET A 216 -2.80 3.15 -0.63
CA MET A 216 -2.79 3.38 0.81
C MET A 216 -2.20 2.16 1.52
N PHE A 217 -1.28 2.40 2.47
CA PHE A 217 -0.71 1.39 3.34
C PHE A 217 -1.05 1.67 4.80
N SER A 218 -1.70 0.73 5.46
CA SER A 218 -1.82 0.71 6.92
C SER A 218 -0.69 -0.12 7.51
N ASN A 219 -0.01 0.40 8.53
CA ASN A 219 0.90 -0.34 9.37
C ASN A 219 0.22 -0.49 10.72
N ASP A 220 -0.03 -1.71 11.14
CA ASP A 220 -0.79 -2.00 12.35
C ASP A 220 -0.38 -3.37 12.87
N ILE A 221 0.15 -3.39 14.11
CA ILE A 221 0.83 -4.52 14.73
C ILE A 221 2.04 -4.94 13.89
N VAL A 222 3.09 -4.13 13.91
CA VAL A 222 4.35 -4.37 13.19
C VAL A 222 5.55 -4.36 14.13
N GLY A 223 5.32 -4.67 15.42
CA GLY A 223 6.29 -4.53 16.49
C GLY A 223 7.28 -5.68 16.61
N THR A 224 6.91 -6.91 16.24
CA THR A 224 7.82 -8.06 16.39
C THR A 224 7.71 -9.06 15.27
N GLY A 225 8.85 -9.65 14.89
CA GLY A 225 8.87 -10.80 14.00
C GLY A 225 8.91 -12.13 14.73
N ASP A 226 8.83 -12.12 16.04
CA ASP A 226 8.98 -13.33 16.87
C ASP A 226 7.79 -14.29 16.73
N ALA A 227 8.10 -15.58 16.71
CA ALA A 227 7.08 -16.59 16.84
C ALA A 227 6.59 -16.64 18.29
N HIS A 228 5.30 -16.83 18.44
CA HIS A 228 4.63 -16.96 19.74
C HIS A 228 5.15 -18.13 20.59
N ASP A 229 5.85 -19.08 20.00
CA ASP A 229 6.40 -20.29 20.63
C ASP A 229 7.89 -20.18 21.01
N GLY A 230 8.46 -18.97 20.99
CA GLY A 230 9.88 -18.73 21.27
C GLY A 230 10.83 -19.21 20.17
N THR A 231 10.34 -19.83 19.12
CA THR A 231 11.13 -20.02 17.90
C THR A 231 11.18 -18.66 17.18
N ARG A 232 12.37 -18.09 17.03
CA ARG A 232 12.55 -16.93 16.17
C ARG A 232 12.45 -17.39 14.73
N PRO A 233 11.30 -17.26 14.05
CA PRO A 233 11.32 -17.26 12.61
C PRO A 233 12.25 -16.12 12.25
N ALA A 234 13.02 -16.31 11.21
CA ALA A 234 13.87 -15.23 10.76
C ALA A 234 13.07 -13.92 10.81
N ASN A 235 13.51 -12.90 11.59
CA ASN A 235 12.94 -11.55 11.79
C ASN A 235 12.82 -10.78 10.47
N ARG A 236 12.42 -11.46 9.40
CA ARG A 236 12.48 -10.99 8.02
C ARG A 236 11.15 -11.10 7.31
N THR A 237 10.15 -11.73 7.94
CA THR A 237 8.83 -11.89 7.31
C THR A 237 7.90 -10.80 7.80
N VAL A 238 7.25 -10.10 6.89
CA VAL A 238 6.10 -9.23 7.16
C VAL A 238 4.93 -9.71 6.31
N ARG A 239 3.73 -9.78 6.90
CA ARG A 239 2.51 -10.06 6.12
C ARG A 239 2.03 -8.78 5.46
N LEU A 240 1.54 -8.90 4.24
CA LEU A 240 0.86 -7.84 3.51
C LEU A 240 -0.51 -8.35 3.06
N PHE A 241 -1.57 -7.90 3.74
CA PHE A 241 -2.93 -8.24 3.36
C PHE A 241 -3.39 -7.38 2.19
N VAL A 242 -3.91 -8.04 1.16
CA VAL A 242 -4.47 -7.40 -0.04
C VAL A 242 -5.78 -8.07 -0.42
N GLU A 243 -6.84 -7.30 -0.59
CA GLU A 243 -8.15 -7.86 -0.92
C GLU A 243 -8.15 -8.61 -2.25
N GLY A 244 -8.94 -9.67 -2.36
CA GLY A 244 -9.13 -10.38 -3.61
C GLY A 244 -10.37 -9.93 -4.35
N VAL A 245 -11.48 -9.92 -3.61
CA VAL A 245 -12.75 -9.36 -4.10
C VAL A 245 -12.80 -7.92 -3.66
N PRO A 246 -12.95 -6.96 -4.59
CA PRO A 246 -13.02 -5.55 -4.22
C PRO A 246 -14.17 -5.27 -3.25
N THR A 247 -13.87 -4.63 -2.13
CA THR A 247 -14.84 -4.33 -1.06
C THR A 247 -15.94 -3.38 -1.55
N SER A 248 -15.65 -2.52 -2.52
CA SER A 248 -16.55 -1.49 -3.05
C SER A 248 -17.12 -1.79 -4.44
N GLU A 249 -16.96 -3.03 -4.95
CA GLU A 249 -17.46 -3.36 -6.29
C GLU A 249 -18.98 -3.24 -6.41
N THR A 250 -19.43 -2.76 -7.55
CA THR A 250 -20.86 -2.75 -7.91
C THR A 250 -21.34 -4.16 -8.33
N ALA A 251 -22.64 -4.38 -8.34
CA ALA A 251 -23.22 -5.64 -8.82
C ALA A 251 -22.84 -5.96 -10.28
N ALA A 252 -22.70 -4.93 -11.13
CA ALA A 252 -22.27 -5.08 -12.52
C ALA A 252 -20.79 -5.52 -12.60
N GLU A 253 -19.91 -4.89 -11.82
CA GLU A 253 -18.50 -5.27 -11.74
C GLU A 253 -18.33 -6.68 -11.18
N ALA A 254 -19.10 -7.06 -10.16
CA ALA A 254 -19.12 -8.41 -9.62
C ALA A 254 -19.50 -9.45 -10.67
N THR A 255 -20.46 -9.13 -11.55
CA THR A 255 -20.87 -10.00 -12.65
C THR A 255 -19.72 -10.22 -13.64
N VAL A 256 -19.05 -9.14 -14.06
CA VAL A 256 -17.87 -9.21 -14.93
C VAL A 256 -16.77 -10.03 -14.27
N ARG A 257 -16.40 -9.71 -13.02
CA ARG A 257 -15.36 -10.43 -12.27
C ARG A 257 -15.63 -11.94 -12.19
N LYS A 258 -16.87 -12.33 -11.90
CA LYS A 258 -17.26 -13.74 -11.87
C LYS A 258 -17.12 -14.42 -13.23
N SER A 259 -17.38 -13.72 -14.33
CA SER A 259 -17.31 -14.28 -15.67
C SER A 259 -15.89 -14.48 -16.19
N VAL A 260 -14.92 -13.67 -15.69
CA VAL A 260 -13.51 -13.72 -16.15
C VAL A 260 -12.54 -14.30 -15.12
N GLY A 261 -13.00 -14.66 -13.93
CA GLY A 261 -12.16 -15.19 -12.85
C GLY A 261 -11.15 -14.16 -12.33
N GLY A 262 -11.51 -12.86 -12.31
CA GLY A 262 -10.60 -11.74 -12.06
C GLY A 262 -10.38 -11.36 -10.58
N GLU A 263 -10.78 -12.18 -9.61
CA GLU A 263 -10.67 -11.85 -8.17
C GLU A 263 -9.22 -11.65 -7.70
N ASN A 264 -8.23 -12.18 -8.42
CA ASN A 264 -6.81 -12.04 -8.12
C ASN A 264 -6.14 -10.83 -8.79
N ASP A 265 -6.87 -10.01 -9.52
CA ASP A 265 -6.30 -8.98 -10.39
C ASP A 265 -6.79 -7.56 -10.10
N GLY A 266 -7.51 -7.36 -8.99
CA GLY A 266 -7.91 -6.02 -8.52
C GLY A 266 -6.72 -5.10 -8.20
N PRO A 267 -6.93 -3.77 -8.12
CA PRO A 267 -5.86 -2.79 -7.89
C PRO A 267 -5.04 -3.06 -6.63
N SER A 268 -5.66 -3.46 -5.51
CA SER A 268 -4.94 -3.81 -4.28
C SER A 268 -4.04 -5.03 -4.47
N ARG A 269 -4.43 -6.01 -5.30
CA ARG A 269 -3.59 -7.17 -5.66
C ARG A 269 -2.37 -6.75 -6.45
N GLN A 270 -2.51 -5.79 -7.36
CA GLN A 270 -1.39 -5.24 -8.11
C GLN A 270 -0.45 -4.46 -7.19
N LEU A 271 -1.00 -3.74 -6.21
CA LEU A 271 -0.22 -3.08 -5.18
C LEU A 271 0.62 -4.08 -4.37
N GLY A 272 0.04 -5.21 -3.96
CA GLY A 272 0.77 -6.27 -3.26
C GLY A 272 1.92 -6.87 -4.10
N ARG A 273 1.70 -7.09 -5.41
CA ARG A 273 2.75 -7.54 -6.33
C ARG A 273 3.85 -6.49 -6.46
N PHE A 274 3.46 -5.22 -6.60
CA PHE A 274 4.40 -4.11 -6.70
C PHE A 274 5.32 -4.02 -5.46
N VAL A 275 4.76 -4.10 -4.25
CA VAL A 275 5.56 -4.08 -3.01
C VAL A 275 6.60 -5.20 -3.00
N LYS A 276 6.24 -6.41 -3.45
CA LYS A 276 7.19 -7.53 -3.58
C LYS A 276 8.29 -7.26 -4.62
N ASP A 277 7.95 -6.59 -5.71
CA ASP A 277 8.89 -6.30 -6.80
C ASP A 277 9.93 -5.23 -6.40
N VAL A 278 9.54 -4.26 -5.54
CA VAL A 278 10.41 -3.16 -5.11
C VAL A 278 11.03 -3.38 -3.71
N GLU A 279 10.78 -4.52 -3.08
CA GLU A 279 11.36 -4.85 -1.78
C GLU A 279 12.90 -4.77 -1.87
N PRO A 280 13.55 -4.00 -0.96
CA PRO A 280 14.95 -3.60 -1.16
C PRO A 280 16.00 -4.69 -0.87
N GLY A 281 15.56 -5.87 -0.53
CA GLY A 281 16.37 -7.03 -0.17
C GLY A 281 16.44 -7.27 1.33
N GLY A 282 16.18 -8.50 1.72
CA GLY A 282 16.31 -8.99 3.09
C GLY A 282 15.03 -9.11 3.88
N THR A 283 13.87 -8.74 3.32
CA THR A 283 12.55 -8.93 3.93
C THR A 283 11.70 -9.88 3.08
N ASP A 284 11.12 -10.89 3.70
CA ASP A 284 10.12 -11.75 3.06
C ASP A 284 8.75 -11.07 3.18
N VAL A 285 8.33 -10.34 2.15
CA VAL A 285 6.99 -9.76 2.07
C VAL A 285 6.02 -10.88 1.68
N ARG A 286 5.39 -11.46 2.69
CA ARG A 286 4.38 -12.50 2.50
C ARG A 286 3.03 -11.89 2.19
N VAL A 287 2.69 -11.84 0.91
CA VAL A 287 1.37 -11.37 0.49
C VAL A 287 0.30 -12.39 0.88
N ILE A 288 -0.68 -11.92 1.64
CA ILE A 288 -1.88 -12.67 2.02
C ILE A 288 -3.02 -12.19 1.13
N TRP A 289 -3.44 -13.06 0.22
CA TRP A 289 -4.44 -12.76 -0.80
C TRP A 289 -5.86 -12.71 -0.23
N ARG A 290 -6.09 -11.86 0.75
CA ARG A 290 -7.39 -11.59 1.38
C ARG A 290 -7.39 -10.21 2.02
N ARG A 291 -8.56 -9.67 2.28
CA ARG A 291 -8.74 -8.30 2.79
C ARG A 291 -8.03 -8.08 4.13
N ASP A 292 -8.24 -8.97 5.09
CA ASP A 292 -7.61 -8.95 6.42
C ASP A 292 -7.83 -10.31 7.13
N ARG A 293 -7.48 -10.39 8.41
CA ARG A 293 -7.79 -11.49 9.33
C ARG A 293 -9.30 -11.77 9.36
N TYR A 294 -9.69 -12.94 9.87
CA TYR A 294 -11.11 -13.29 9.98
C TYR A 294 -11.83 -12.34 10.95
N LEU A 295 -12.88 -11.65 10.46
CA LEU A 295 -13.76 -10.75 11.20
C LEU A 295 -13.03 -9.60 11.92
N ARG A 296 -11.81 -9.27 11.49
CA ARG A 296 -10.99 -8.15 11.97
C ARG A 296 -10.58 -7.27 10.80
N GLY A 297 -10.05 -6.11 11.11
CA GLY A 297 -9.65 -5.14 10.10
C GLY A 297 -8.61 -4.18 10.63
N SER A 298 -8.36 -3.12 9.88
CA SER A 298 -7.57 -1.96 10.21
C SER A 298 -7.91 -0.81 9.22
N ASP A 299 -7.24 0.31 9.31
CA ASP A 299 -7.49 1.56 8.59
C ASP A 299 -7.59 1.43 7.07
N HIS A 300 -6.88 0.47 6.46
CA HIS A 300 -6.96 0.21 5.01
C HIS A 300 -8.38 -0.13 4.54
N ILE A 301 -9.23 -0.71 5.41
CA ILE A 301 -10.61 -1.06 5.08
C ILE A 301 -11.42 0.18 4.75
N SER A 302 -11.20 1.30 5.46
CA SER A 302 -11.84 2.58 5.21
C SER A 302 -11.61 3.08 3.77
N PHE A 303 -10.40 2.90 3.27
CA PHE A 303 -10.03 3.25 1.89
C PHE A 303 -10.59 2.26 0.86
N LEU A 304 -10.56 0.97 1.15
CA LEU A 304 -11.17 -0.07 0.30
C LEU A 304 -12.67 0.17 0.11
N LEU A 305 -13.40 0.57 1.17
CA LEU A 305 -14.83 0.91 1.10
C LEU A 305 -15.12 2.09 0.18
N ARG A 306 -14.16 2.99 -0.05
CA ARG A 306 -14.27 4.14 -0.97
C ARG A 306 -13.73 3.85 -2.37
N GLY A 307 -13.26 2.62 -2.62
CA GLY A 307 -12.75 2.17 -3.91
C GLY A 307 -11.29 2.53 -4.16
N TYR A 308 -10.54 2.93 -3.13
CA TYR A 308 -9.11 3.18 -3.23
C TYR A 308 -8.30 1.89 -3.04
N PRO A 309 -7.23 1.68 -3.82
CA PRO A 309 -6.31 0.58 -3.58
C PRO A 309 -5.66 0.70 -2.22
N ALA A 310 -5.77 -0.33 -1.38
CA ALA A 310 -5.17 -0.29 -0.06
C ALA A 310 -4.67 -1.69 0.37
N ALA A 311 -3.69 -1.70 1.26
CA ALA A 311 -3.08 -2.89 1.83
C ALA A 311 -2.64 -2.65 3.28
N ARG A 312 -2.55 -3.73 4.07
CA ARG A 312 -2.12 -3.67 5.46
C ARG A 312 -0.84 -4.46 5.66
N PHE A 313 0.19 -3.81 6.21
CA PHE A 313 1.34 -4.46 6.79
C PHE A 313 1.04 -4.88 8.23
N THR A 314 1.42 -6.10 8.60
CA THR A 314 1.33 -6.60 9.97
C THR A 314 2.37 -7.70 10.20
N GLU A 315 2.72 -7.94 11.43
CA GLU A 315 3.69 -8.97 11.81
C GLU A 315 3.22 -10.39 11.44
N PRO A 316 4.13 -11.38 11.34
CA PRO A 316 3.77 -12.73 10.90
C PRO A 316 2.91 -13.49 11.90
N ARG A 317 3.01 -13.16 13.19
CA ARG A 317 2.29 -13.83 14.30
C ARG A 317 2.00 -12.83 15.42
N GLU A 318 0.73 -12.65 15.70
CA GLU A 318 0.26 -11.79 16.79
C GLU A 318 0.35 -12.52 18.13
N ASN A 319 0.76 -11.81 19.19
CA ASN A 319 0.80 -12.35 20.55
C ASN A 319 -0.39 -11.83 21.36
N PHE A 320 -1.44 -12.64 21.48
CA PHE A 320 -2.67 -12.28 22.17
C PHE A 320 -2.54 -12.17 23.72
N ALA A 321 -1.39 -12.50 24.32
CA ALA A 321 -1.08 -12.16 25.69
C ALA A 321 -0.61 -10.71 25.84
N HIS A 322 -0.19 -10.09 24.74
CA HIS A 322 0.24 -8.70 24.70
C HIS A 322 -0.85 -7.79 24.11
N GLU A 323 -1.35 -8.12 22.93
CA GLU A 323 -2.37 -7.33 22.22
C GLU A 323 -3.65 -7.18 23.04
N HIS A 324 -4.14 -5.94 23.19
CA HIS A 324 -5.40 -5.58 23.86
C HIS A 324 -5.52 -6.10 25.32
N GLN A 325 -4.42 -6.24 26.04
CA GLN A 325 -4.41 -6.77 27.40
C GLN A 325 -4.17 -5.69 28.44
N ASP A 326 -4.85 -5.84 29.60
CA ASP A 326 -4.47 -5.10 30.82
C ASP A 326 -3.03 -5.44 31.20
N VAL A 327 -2.25 -4.45 31.58
CA VAL A 327 -0.88 -4.67 32.08
C VAL A 327 -0.95 -5.39 33.43
N ARG A 328 -0.50 -6.65 33.49
CA ARG A 328 -0.50 -7.49 34.70
C ARG A 328 0.46 -8.65 34.56
N VAL A 329 0.84 -9.21 35.69
CA VAL A 329 1.48 -10.53 35.78
C VAL A 329 0.46 -11.53 36.33
N GLU A 330 0.21 -12.57 35.57
CA GLU A 330 -0.71 -13.62 35.95
C GLU A 330 -0.09 -15.00 35.70
N ASN A 331 -0.03 -15.86 36.71
CA ASN A 331 0.62 -17.18 36.66
C ASN A 331 2.07 -17.13 36.08
N GLY A 332 2.82 -16.06 36.39
CA GLY A 332 4.20 -15.86 35.93
C GLY A 332 4.32 -15.37 34.49
N ILE A 333 3.21 -15.10 33.80
CA ILE A 333 3.18 -14.54 32.43
C ILE A 333 2.93 -13.04 32.52
N GLN A 334 3.77 -12.24 31.87
CA GLN A 334 3.52 -10.81 31.69
C GLN A 334 2.49 -10.62 30.59
N TYR A 335 1.41 -9.93 30.91
CA TYR A 335 0.39 -9.45 29.96
C TYR A 335 0.54 -7.95 29.73
N GLY A 336 0.00 -7.47 28.62
CA GLY A 336 0.01 -6.07 28.24
C GLY A 336 0.96 -5.79 27.09
N ASP A 337 0.66 -4.77 26.32
CA ASP A 337 1.41 -4.38 25.13
C ASP A 337 2.54 -3.41 25.49
N LEU A 338 3.68 -3.96 25.88
CA LEU A 338 4.83 -3.24 26.41
C LEU A 338 5.94 -3.09 25.37
N ALA A 339 6.67 -1.97 25.44
CA ALA A 339 7.78 -1.67 24.54
C ALA A 339 8.94 -2.70 24.60
N GLU A 340 9.06 -3.44 25.71
CA GLU A 340 10.07 -4.49 25.92
C GLU A 340 9.85 -5.71 25.01
N PHE A 341 8.64 -5.86 24.45
CA PHE A 341 8.29 -6.94 23.52
C PHE A 341 8.54 -6.59 22.06
N CYS A 342 8.79 -5.32 21.76
CA CYS A 342 9.09 -4.86 20.41
C CYS A 342 10.53 -5.18 19.97
N ASP A 343 10.69 -5.62 18.72
CA ASP A 343 11.97 -5.72 18.02
C ASP A 343 12.12 -4.49 17.09
N PHE A 344 12.86 -3.50 17.56
CA PHE A 344 13.02 -2.24 16.83
C PHE A 344 13.82 -2.39 15.53
N ASP A 345 14.67 -3.41 15.41
CA ASP A 345 15.32 -3.76 14.14
C ASP A 345 14.31 -4.33 13.13
N TYR A 346 13.33 -5.09 13.62
CA TYR A 346 12.23 -5.58 12.80
C TYR A 346 11.33 -4.44 12.32
N ILE A 347 10.89 -3.55 13.20
CA ILE A 347 10.09 -2.37 12.83
C ILE A 347 10.83 -1.52 11.78
N ALA A 348 12.15 -1.33 11.94
CA ALA A 348 12.96 -0.63 10.97
C ALA A 348 13.04 -1.36 9.61
N ARG A 349 12.96 -2.70 9.57
CA ARG A 349 12.84 -3.46 8.31
C ARG A 349 11.50 -3.19 7.63
N VAL A 350 10.39 -3.22 8.39
CA VAL A 350 9.05 -2.88 7.88
C VAL A 350 9.04 -1.44 7.34
N ALA A 351 9.64 -0.49 8.06
CA ALA A 351 9.80 0.88 7.60
C ALA A 351 10.58 0.98 6.27
N ARG A 352 11.63 0.17 6.09
CA ARG A 352 12.39 0.14 4.81
C ARG A 352 11.57 -0.41 3.65
N VAL A 353 10.73 -1.42 3.87
CA VAL A 353 9.80 -1.93 2.85
C VAL A 353 8.79 -0.85 2.46
N ASN A 354 8.19 -0.19 3.45
CA ASN A 354 7.27 0.92 3.23
C ASN A 354 7.96 2.07 2.47
N ALA A 355 9.19 2.46 2.86
CA ALA A 355 9.96 3.50 2.17
C ALA A 355 10.22 3.14 0.71
N ALA A 356 10.61 1.89 0.43
CA ALA A 356 10.84 1.42 -0.93
C ALA A 356 9.56 1.46 -1.76
N ALA A 357 8.44 1.00 -1.20
CA ALA A 357 7.14 1.01 -1.88
C ALA A 357 6.68 2.45 -2.17
N LEU A 358 6.61 3.31 -1.15
CA LEU A 358 6.13 4.69 -1.30
C LEU A 358 7.02 5.52 -2.24
N TRP A 359 8.35 5.41 -2.09
CA TRP A 359 9.27 6.16 -2.94
C TRP A 359 9.18 5.70 -4.39
N SER A 360 9.16 4.38 -4.64
CA SER A 360 9.07 3.84 -6.00
C SER A 360 7.72 4.18 -6.65
N LEU A 361 6.61 4.16 -5.90
CA LEU A 361 5.30 4.60 -6.38
C LEU A 361 5.29 6.10 -6.72
N ALA A 362 5.90 6.91 -5.86
CA ALA A 362 5.89 8.36 -6.01
C ALA A 362 6.79 8.86 -7.16
N GLN A 363 7.80 8.07 -7.56
CA GLN A 363 8.68 8.37 -8.69
C GLN A 363 8.19 7.75 -10.00
N ALA A 364 7.38 6.71 -9.95
CA ALA A 364 6.86 6.05 -11.16
C ALA A 364 5.72 6.83 -11.81
N PRO A 365 5.44 6.62 -13.10
CA PRO A 365 4.20 7.11 -13.72
C PRO A 365 2.96 6.55 -13.02
N GLY A 366 1.80 7.16 -13.23
CA GLY A 366 0.53 6.66 -12.73
C GLY A 366 0.18 5.28 -13.29
N THR A 367 -0.59 4.51 -12.51
CA THR A 367 -1.14 3.23 -12.99
C THR A 367 -2.00 3.45 -14.22
N PRO A 368 -1.82 2.70 -15.33
CA PRO A 368 -2.58 2.87 -16.57
C PRO A 368 -4.09 2.79 -16.34
N ARG A 369 -4.83 3.70 -16.98
CA ARG A 369 -6.29 3.80 -16.85
C ARG A 369 -7.00 3.28 -18.11
N GLY A 370 -8.24 2.82 -17.93
CA GLY A 370 -9.06 2.36 -19.05
C GLY A 370 -8.48 1.15 -19.77
N VAL A 371 -7.75 0.28 -19.06
CA VAL A 371 -7.16 -0.93 -19.68
C VAL A 371 -8.27 -1.91 -20.01
N VAL A 372 -8.40 -2.23 -21.31
CA VAL A 372 -9.37 -3.20 -21.82
C VAL A 372 -8.71 -4.27 -22.67
N ILE A 373 -9.29 -5.46 -22.67
CA ILE A 373 -8.93 -6.58 -23.54
C ILE A 373 -10.04 -6.77 -24.56
N ASP A 374 -9.66 -6.84 -25.85
CA ASP A 374 -10.63 -7.00 -26.93
C ASP A 374 -11.24 -8.42 -26.91
N THR A 375 -12.54 -8.47 -26.70
CA THR A 375 -13.34 -9.72 -26.70
C THR A 375 -14.31 -9.79 -27.90
N THR A 376 -14.29 -8.81 -28.77
CA THR A 376 -15.17 -8.76 -29.96
C THR A 376 -14.72 -9.69 -31.07
N GLN A 377 -13.42 -10.03 -31.09
CA GLN A 377 -12.82 -10.92 -32.08
C GLN A 377 -12.39 -12.24 -31.44
N LEU A 378 -12.81 -13.33 -32.06
CA LEU A 378 -12.36 -14.69 -31.69
C LEU A 378 -11.04 -14.98 -32.40
N THR A 379 -9.93 -14.61 -31.77
CA THR A 379 -8.57 -14.84 -32.29
C THR A 379 -7.67 -15.41 -31.21
N ASN A 380 -6.61 -16.13 -31.62
CA ASN A 380 -5.57 -16.59 -30.71
C ASN A 380 -4.58 -15.48 -30.30
N ALA A 381 -4.64 -14.34 -30.92
CA ALA A 381 -3.88 -13.16 -30.51
C ALA A 381 -4.75 -12.25 -29.64
N THR A 382 -4.14 -11.56 -28.68
CA THR A 382 -4.82 -10.68 -27.73
C THR A 382 -4.50 -9.23 -28.02
N THR A 383 -5.54 -8.42 -28.23
CA THR A 383 -5.40 -6.95 -28.35
C THR A 383 -5.78 -6.28 -27.03
N LEU A 384 -4.87 -5.44 -26.54
CA LEU A 384 -5.04 -4.63 -25.34
C LEU A 384 -5.07 -3.15 -25.71
N ARG A 385 -5.94 -2.36 -25.08
CA ARG A 385 -6.05 -0.90 -25.22
C ARG A 385 -6.05 -0.23 -23.86
N TRP A 386 -5.53 1.02 -23.80
CA TRP A 386 -5.52 1.84 -22.58
C TRP A 386 -5.43 3.32 -22.91
N GLN A 387 -5.64 4.17 -21.90
CA GLN A 387 -5.45 5.61 -22.04
C GLN A 387 -3.96 5.93 -21.90
N LEU A 388 -3.45 6.81 -22.77
CA LEU A 388 -2.09 7.33 -22.62
C LEU A 388 -1.99 8.22 -21.39
N GLY A 389 -0.95 8.02 -20.59
CA GLY A 389 -0.56 8.93 -19.51
C GLY A 389 -0.07 10.27 -20.05
N ALA A 390 -0.16 11.29 -19.21
CA ALA A 390 0.24 12.66 -19.54
C ALA A 390 1.57 13.07 -18.92
N GLU A 391 2.21 12.19 -18.17
CA GLU A 391 3.48 12.46 -17.49
C GLU A 391 4.57 12.84 -18.53
N PRO A 392 5.32 13.92 -18.27
CA PRO A 392 6.27 14.44 -19.27
C PRO A 392 7.44 13.48 -19.53
N ASP A 393 7.79 12.66 -18.58
CA ASP A 393 8.88 11.68 -18.62
C ASP A 393 8.43 10.27 -18.97
N LEU A 394 7.13 10.03 -19.21
CA LEU A 394 6.61 8.73 -19.64
C LEU A 394 7.35 8.24 -20.89
N ALA A 395 8.13 7.16 -20.74
CA ALA A 395 8.87 6.54 -21.85
C ALA A 395 8.00 5.55 -22.64
N GLY A 396 7.04 4.89 -21.97
CA GLY A 396 6.16 3.92 -22.62
C GLY A 396 5.47 2.98 -21.67
N TYR A 397 5.11 1.82 -22.19
CA TYR A 397 4.38 0.80 -21.45
C TYR A 397 5.04 -0.58 -21.59
N GLU A 398 4.77 -1.42 -20.62
CA GLU A 398 5.04 -2.85 -20.66
C GLU A 398 3.72 -3.62 -20.54
N VAL A 399 3.49 -4.56 -21.45
CA VAL A 399 2.49 -5.61 -21.25
C VAL A 399 3.14 -6.69 -20.40
N VAL A 400 2.47 -7.07 -19.32
CA VAL A 400 2.88 -8.15 -18.44
C VAL A 400 1.87 -9.28 -18.53
N TRP A 401 2.33 -10.54 -18.32
CA TRP A 401 1.42 -11.67 -18.25
C TRP A 401 1.95 -12.77 -17.33
N ARG A 402 1.04 -13.62 -16.91
CA ARG A 402 1.31 -14.75 -16.04
C ARG A 402 0.39 -15.92 -16.36
N GLU A 403 0.87 -17.11 -16.08
CA GLU A 403 0.02 -18.31 -16.05
C GLU A 403 -1.14 -18.13 -15.04
N THR A 404 -2.27 -18.76 -15.30
CA THR A 404 -3.47 -18.64 -14.46
C THR A 404 -3.26 -19.16 -13.03
N THR A 405 -2.28 -20.04 -12.82
CA THR A 405 -1.89 -20.60 -11.51
C THR A 405 -0.79 -19.79 -10.80
N ALA A 406 -0.16 -18.83 -11.47
CA ALA A 406 0.92 -18.02 -10.89
C ALA A 406 0.37 -16.84 -10.09
N ALA A 407 0.98 -16.57 -8.93
CA ALA A 407 0.60 -15.43 -8.09
C ALA A 407 1.16 -14.11 -8.62
N ASP A 408 2.37 -14.14 -9.19
CA ASP A 408 3.15 -12.98 -9.61
C ASP A 408 3.27 -12.92 -11.13
N TRP A 409 3.53 -11.72 -11.69
CA TRP A 409 3.83 -11.55 -13.10
C TRP A 409 5.12 -12.28 -13.46
N GLN A 410 5.07 -13.10 -14.53
CA GLN A 410 6.20 -13.94 -14.95
C GLN A 410 6.92 -13.41 -16.18
N HIS A 411 6.21 -12.66 -17.01
CA HIS A 411 6.70 -12.18 -18.28
C HIS A 411 6.38 -10.70 -18.47
N SER A 412 7.21 -10.03 -19.25
CA SER A 412 6.98 -8.64 -19.67
C SER A 412 7.48 -8.40 -21.08
N ARG A 413 6.82 -7.48 -21.80
CA ARG A 413 7.22 -6.99 -23.11
C ARG A 413 7.03 -5.49 -23.18
N ALA A 414 8.13 -4.75 -23.43
CA ALA A 414 8.06 -3.33 -23.71
C ALA A 414 7.38 -3.10 -25.06
N VAL A 415 6.45 -2.16 -25.11
CA VAL A 415 5.63 -1.87 -26.29
C VAL A 415 5.75 -0.41 -26.75
N GLY A 416 6.56 0.40 -26.06
CA GLY A 416 6.75 1.82 -26.36
C GLY A 416 5.57 2.69 -25.91
N LYS A 417 5.56 3.95 -26.34
CA LYS A 417 4.52 4.93 -25.99
C LYS A 417 3.31 4.81 -26.94
N VAL A 418 2.57 3.73 -26.76
CA VAL A 418 1.35 3.40 -27.54
C VAL A 418 0.16 3.22 -26.62
N SER A 419 -1.06 3.29 -27.15
CA SER A 419 -2.32 3.07 -26.44
C SER A 419 -3.02 1.76 -26.83
N GLU A 420 -2.42 0.99 -27.76
CA GLU A 420 -2.93 -0.29 -28.24
C GLU A 420 -1.77 -1.18 -28.66
N VAL A 421 -1.92 -2.48 -28.40
CA VAL A 421 -1.00 -3.50 -28.90
C VAL A 421 -1.70 -4.84 -29.05
N THR A 422 -1.28 -5.61 -30.06
CA THR A 422 -1.67 -7.02 -30.22
C THR A 422 -0.48 -7.92 -29.86
N ILE A 423 -0.71 -8.87 -28.97
CA ILE A 423 0.25 -9.89 -28.55
C ILE A 423 -0.18 -11.23 -29.12
N ASP A 424 0.74 -11.94 -29.75
CA ASP A 424 0.51 -13.31 -30.27
C ASP A 424 0.52 -14.33 -29.10
N LEU A 425 -0.51 -14.24 -28.25
CA LEU A 425 -0.76 -15.09 -27.10
C LEU A 425 -2.25 -15.00 -26.76
N SER A 426 -2.89 -16.17 -26.55
CA SER A 426 -4.32 -16.20 -26.27
C SER A 426 -4.66 -15.67 -24.87
N LYS A 427 -5.65 -14.78 -24.85
CA LYS A 427 -6.26 -14.26 -23.60
C LYS A 427 -6.93 -15.35 -22.74
N ASP A 428 -7.23 -16.50 -23.34
CA ASP A 428 -7.89 -17.61 -22.65
C ASP A 428 -6.88 -18.46 -21.85
N ASN A 429 -5.58 -18.31 -22.12
CA ASN A 429 -4.54 -19.15 -21.52
C ASN A 429 -3.80 -18.47 -20.37
N VAL A 430 -3.79 -17.13 -20.32
CA VAL A 430 -2.99 -16.34 -19.35
C VAL A 430 -3.76 -15.13 -18.85
N PHE A 431 -3.31 -14.56 -17.72
CA PHE A 431 -3.73 -13.24 -17.30
C PHE A 431 -2.77 -12.17 -17.81
N PHE A 432 -3.33 -11.07 -18.31
CA PHE A 432 -2.59 -9.91 -18.78
C PHE A 432 -2.68 -8.72 -17.82
N GLY A 433 -1.68 -7.85 -17.90
CA GLY A 433 -1.69 -6.52 -17.30
C GLY A 433 -0.90 -5.53 -18.14
N VAL A 434 -1.10 -4.24 -17.91
CA VAL A 434 -0.34 -3.15 -18.53
C VAL A 434 0.21 -2.27 -17.43
N ARG A 435 1.51 -1.93 -17.48
CA ARG A 435 2.15 -0.97 -16.58
C ARG A 435 2.88 0.11 -17.37
N ALA A 436 2.93 1.32 -16.82
CA ALA A 436 3.66 2.44 -17.38
C ALA A 436 5.13 2.41 -16.91
N VAL A 437 6.02 2.95 -17.73
CA VAL A 437 7.46 3.06 -17.48
C VAL A 437 7.91 4.45 -17.86
N ASP A 438 8.71 5.11 -17.01
CA ASP A 438 9.33 6.40 -17.27
C ASP A 438 10.72 6.28 -17.93
N ALA A 439 11.34 7.42 -18.19
CA ALA A 439 12.67 7.50 -18.78
C ALA A 439 13.80 6.98 -17.88
N ASP A 440 13.59 6.98 -16.55
CA ASP A 440 14.53 6.48 -15.55
C ASP A 440 14.32 4.98 -15.25
N GLY A 441 13.28 4.39 -15.84
CA GLY A 441 12.96 2.97 -15.71
C GLY A 441 12.10 2.62 -14.50
N HIS A 442 11.51 3.61 -13.80
CA HIS A 442 10.52 3.33 -12.78
C HIS A 442 9.25 2.78 -13.43
N ARG A 443 8.63 1.85 -12.76
CA ARG A 443 7.44 1.14 -13.24
C ARG A 443 6.27 1.39 -12.31
N SER A 444 5.09 1.65 -12.89
CA SER A 444 3.86 1.68 -12.10
C SER A 444 3.43 0.26 -11.68
N PRO A 445 2.51 0.13 -10.71
CA PRO A 445 1.71 -1.09 -10.60
C PRO A 445 1.05 -1.41 -11.94
N ALA A 446 0.83 -2.70 -12.22
CA ALA A 446 0.10 -3.10 -13.41
C ALA A 446 -1.40 -2.82 -13.24
N ALA A 447 -2.11 -2.54 -14.33
CA ALA A 447 -3.55 -2.56 -14.39
C ALA A 447 -4.02 -3.79 -15.15
N ALA A 448 -4.87 -4.60 -14.54
CA ALA A 448 -5.49 -5.74 -15.21
C ALA A 448 -6.60 -5.25 -16.17
N PRO A 449 -6.70 -5.80 -17.38
CA PRO A 449 -7.69 -5.37 -18.36
C PRO A 449 -9.09 -5.84 -17.99
N ARG A 450 -10.09 -5.03 -18.31
CA ARG A 450 -11.49 -5.45 -18.33
C ARG A 450 -11.89 -5.88 -19.75
N PRO A 451 -12.83 -6.81 -19.92
CA PRO A 451 -13.36 -7.13 -21.26
C PRO A 451 -13.90 -5.86 -21.94
N SER A 452 -13.63 -5.72 -23.22
CA SER A 452 -14.34 -4.71 -24.03
C SER A 452 -15.80 -5.11 -24.11
N SER A 453 -16.70 -4.17 -23.86
CA SER A 453 -18.15 -4.36 -24.02
C SER A 453 -18.54 -4.37 -25.48
#